data_24e3d63535d2f26c598ab60574d574a5
#
_entry.id   24e3d63535d2f26c598ab60574d574a5
#
_cell.length_a   1.000
_cell.length_b   1.000
_cell.length_c   1.000
_cell.angle_alpha   90.00
_cell.angle_beta   90.00
_cell.angle_gamma   90.00
#
_symmetry.space_group_name_H-M   'P 1'
#
loop_
_entity.id
_entity.type
_entity.pdbx_description
1 polymer ?
#
loop_
_entity_poly.entity_id
_entity_poly.type
_entity_poly.pdbx_seq_one_letter_code
_entity_poly.pdbx_strand_id
1 'polypeptide(L)'
;MRGVRAEDEALIRLDLKEMLEEEGYSVVGEAGDGEQAIELAREHRPDLVILDVKMPKMDGISAAEKIAEERIAPVLMLTAFSQRDLVERARDAGAMAYLVKPFSKSDVVPAIEMAVSRFTELKELENEVADLTLRLETRKLVDRAKSILQTEYGLTEPAAFRWIQKTSMDRRMSMQQVAEAVIQDADEKKAAKG
;
A
#
# COMPACT_ATOMS: atom_id res chain seq x y z
N MET A 1 -18.07 8.68 -0.78
CA MET A 1 -17.10 7.63 -1.11
C MET A 1 -17.27 7.25 -2.58
N ARG A 2 -16.18 7.19 -3.33
CA ARG A 2 -16.16 6.93 -4.78
C ARG A 2 -15.80 5.46 -5.03
N GLY A 3 -16.61 4.73 -5.80
CA GLY A 3 -16.37 3.31 -6.07
C GLY A 3 -16.30 2.98 -7.56
N VAL A 4 -15.42 2.05 -7.93
CA VAL A 4 -15.44 1.35 -9.22
C VAL A 4 -16.05 -0.02 -9.00
N ARG A 5 -16.88 -0.49 -9.92
CA ARG A 5 -17.47 -1.82 -9.88
C ARG A 5 -17.27 -2.54 -11.20
N ALA A 6 -17.05 -3.84 -11.11
CA ALA A 6 -16.96 -4.74 -12.25
C ALA A 6 -17.87 -5.96 -12.03
N GLU A 7 -18.79 -6.14 -12.94
CA GLU A 7 -19.80 -7.20 -12.94
C GLU A 7 -20.24 -7.39 -14.39
N ASP A 8 -20.24 -8.62 -14.89
CA ASP A 8 -20.64 -8.91 -16.28
C ASP A 8 -22.17 -8.98 -16.45
N GLU A 9 -22.91 -9.37 -15.43
CA GLU A 9 -24.37 -9.40 -15.47
C GLU A 9 -24.98 -8.00 -15.30
N ALA A 10 -25.58 -7.47 -16.38
CA ALA A 10 -26.11 -6.11 -16.42
C ALA A 10 -27.18 -5.79 -15.35
N LEU A 11 -28.03 -6.77 -15.00
CA LEU A 11 -29.05 -6.61 -13.97
C LEU A 11 -28.42 -6.49 -12.57
N ILE A 12 -27.51 -7.37 -12.21
CA ILE A 12 -26.82 -7.33 -10.91
C ILE A 12 -26.02 -6.03 -10.81
N ARG A 13 -25.39 -5.62 -11.91
CA ARG A 13 -24.66 -4.36 -12.00
C ARG A 13 -25.58 -3.16 -11.76
N LEU A 14 -26.80 -3.15 -12.27
CA LEU A 14 -27.76 -2.07 -12.05
C LEU A 14 -28.23 -2.04 -10.59
N ASP A 15 -28.66 -3.18 -10.06
CA ASP A 15 -29.12 -3.30 -8.66
C ASP A 15 -28.06 -2.85 -7.65
N LEU A 16 -26.81 -3.27 -7.86
CA LEU A 16 -25.71 -2.86 -7.00
C LEU A 16 -25.46 -1.33 -7.08
N LYS A 17 -25.62 -0.73 -8.26
CA LYS A 17 -25.51 0.72 -8.42
C LYS A 17 -26.56 1.45 -7.60
N GLU A 18 -27.82 1.06 -7.75
CA GLU A 18 -28.92 1.67 -7.02
C GLU A 18 -28.72 1.56 -5.50
N MET A 19 -28.32 0.36 -5.02
CA MET A 19 -28.01 0.16 -3.60
C MET A 19 -26.90 1.08 -3.09
N LEU A 20 -25.83 1.24 -3.88
CA LEU A 20 -24.70 2.09 -3.53
C LEU A 20 -25.08 3.58 -3.52
N GLU A 21 -25.79 4.04 -4.55
CA GLU A 21 -26.22 5.45 -4.68
C GLU A 21 -27.23 5.86 -3.59
N GLU A 22 -28.13 4.96 -3.20
CA GLU A 22 -29.06 5.18 -2.08
C GLU A 22 -28.34 5.35 -0.72
N GLU A 23 -27.18 4.71 -0.54
CA GLU A 23 -26.33 4.87 0.65
C GLU A 23 -25.33 6.03 0.52
N GLY A 24 -25.45 6.83 -0.52
CA GLY A 24 -24.60 8.00 -0.73
C GLY A 24 -23.21 7.70 -1.29
N TYR A 25 -22.98 6.50 -1.81
CA TYR A 25 -21.77 6.17 -2.55
C TYR A 25 -21.90 6.64 -4.00
N SER A 26 -20.79 7.08 -4.60
CA SER A 26 -20.75 7.52 -6.00
C SER A 26 -20.02 6.47 -6.85
N VAL A 27 -20.70 5.91 -7.84
CA VAL A 27 -20.08 5.00 -8.80
C VAL A 27 -19.38 5.84 -9.87
N VAL A 28 -18.05 5.78 -9.90
CA VAL A 28 -17.19 6.56 -10.82
C VAL A 28 -16.70 5.77 -12.02
N GLY A 29 -16.88 4.45 -12.02
CA GLY A 29 -16.51 3.58 -13.13
C GLY A 29 -17.27 2.26 -13.08
N GLU A 30 -17.63 1.78 -14.27
CA GLU A 30 -18.33 0.51 -14.47
C GLU A 30 -17.55 -0.32 -15.50
N ALA A 31 -17.19 -1.55 -15.14
CA ALA A 31 -16.46 -2.48 -15.98
C ALA A 31 -17.26 -3.78 -16.21
N GLY A 32 -17.05 -4.39 -17.35
CA GLY A 32 -17.60 -5.71 -17.68
C GLY A 32 -16.57 -6.83 -17.60
N ASP A 33 -15.32 -6.52 -17.33
CA ASP A 33 -14.21 -7.48 -17.18
C ASP A 33 -13.11 -6.92 -16.25
N GLY A 34 -12.19 -7.80 -15.83
CA GLY A 34 -11.13 -7.45 -14.89
C GLY A 34 -10.09 -6.49 -15.46
N GLU A 35 -9.82 -6.50 -16.77
CA GLU A 35 -8.87 -5.57 -17.39
C GLU A 35 -9.38 -4.13 -17.31
N GLN A 36 -10.64 -3.92 -17.71
CA GLN A 36 -11.30 -2.62 -17.60
C GLN A 36 -11.38 -2.14 -16.14
N ALA A 37 -11.65 -3.07 -15.21
CA ALA A 37 -11.68 -2.72 -13.78
C ALA A 37 -10.35 -2.16 -13.28
N ILE A 38 -9.22 -2.75 -13.69
CA ILE A 38 -7.88 -2.27 -13.33
C ILE A 38 -7.61 -0.88 -13.93
N GLU A 39 -7.93 -0.70 -15.22
CA GLU A 39 -7.75 0.59 -15.90
C GLU A 39 -8.53 1.71 -15.22
N LEU A 40 -9.82 1.48 -14.94
CA LEU A 40 -10.67 2.44 -14.23
C LEU A 40 -10.20 2.70 -12.80
N ALA A 41 -9.71 1.68 -12.10
CA ALA A 41 -9.14 1.84 -10.76
C ALA A 41 -7.87 2.71 -10.78
N ARG A 42 -6.99 2.53 -11.76
CA ARG A 42 -5.80 3.36 -11.94
C ARG A 42 -6.13 4.81 -12.28
N GLU A 43 -7.09 5.01 -13.19
CA GLU A 43 -7.51 6.33 -13.65
C GLU A 43 -8.20 7.13 -12.54
N HIS A 44 -9.19 6.52 -11.89
CA HIS A 44 -10.05 7.23 -10.95
C HIS A 44 -9.53 7.24 -9.51
N ARG A 45 -8.59 6.34 -9.15
CA ARG A 45 -8.11 6.15 -7.77
C ARG A 45 -9.29 6.15 -6.78
N PRO A 46 -10.22 5.18 -6.89
CA PRO A 46 -11.43 5.16 -6.08
C PRO A 46 -11.13 4.80 -4.63
N ASP A 47 -12.11 5.04 -3.76
CA ASP A 47 -12.04 4.64 -2.35
C ASP A 47 -12.37 3.15 -2.15
N LEU A 48 -12.98 2.50 -3.16
CA LEU A 48 -13.37 1.09 -3.15
C LEU A 48 -13.46 0.54 -4.58
N VAL A 49 -13.05 -0.71 -4.76
CA VAL A 49 -13.34 -1.49 -5.99
C VAL A 49 -14.15 -2.72 -5.62
N ILE A 50 -15.27 -2.93 -6.32
CA ILE A 50 -16.13 -4.09 -6.16
C ILE A 50 -15.98 -4.95 -7.42
N LEU A 51 -15.59 -6.22 -7.26
CA LEU A 51 -15.31 -7.14 -8.37
C LEU A 51 -16.13 -8.41 -8.24
N ASP A 52 -16.81 -8.80 -9.30
CA ASP A 52 -17.29 -10.19 -9.39
C ASP A 52 -16.12 -11.14 -9.62
N VAL A 53 -16.20 -12.34 -9.04
CA VAL A 53 -15.19 -13.40 -9.24
C VAL A 53 -15.17 -13.85 -10.69
N LYS A 54 -16.36 -14.08 -11.30
CA LYS A 54 -16.47 -14.59 -12.66
C LYS A 54 -16.73 -13.47 -13.63
N MET A 55 -15.73 -13.13 -14.42
CA MET A 55 -15.84 -12.17 -15.50
C MET A 55 -15.13 -12.68 -16.75
N PRO A 56 -15.55 -12.23 -17.96
CA PRO A 56 -14.86 -12.56 -19.21
C PRO A 56 -13.47 -11.95 -19.28
N LYS A 57 -12.61 -12.44 -20.17
CA LYS A 57 -11.22 -12.03 -20.42
C LYS A 57 -10.30 -12.20 -19.22
N MET A 58 -10.50 -11.40 -18.16
CA MET A 58 -9.78 -11.49 -16.89
C MET A 58 -10.78 -11.65 -15.76
N ASP A 59 -10.60 -12.68 -14.93
CA ASP A 59 -11.43 -12.91 -13.74
C ASP A 59 -11.17 -11.87 -12.63
N GLY A 60 -12.13 -11.75 -11.70
CA GLY A 60 -12.02 -10.77 -10.63
C GLY A 60 -10.91 -11.05 -9.64
N ILE A 61 -10.50 -12.31 -9.45
CA ILE A 61 -9.41 -12.66 -8.54
C ILE A 61 -8.08 -12.13 -9.10
N SER A 62 -7.83 -12.36 -10.41
CA SER A 62 -6.64 -11.83 -11.08
C SER A 62 -6.62 -10.30 -11.12
N ALA A 63 -7.80 -9.66 -11.25
CA ALA A 63 -7.89 -8.21 -11.17
C ALA A 63 -7.64 -7.70 -9.74
N ALA A 64 -8.18 -8.39 -8.73
CA ALA A 64 -7.96 -8.06 -7.32
C ALA A 64 -6.48 -8.10 -6.94
N GLU A 65 -5.76 -9.14 -7.39
CA GLU A 65 -4.32 -9.30 -7.15
C GLU A 65 -3.54 -8.07 -7.65
N LYS A 66 -3.79 -7.64 -8.89
CA LYS A 66 -3.11 -6.46 -9.46
C LYS A 66 -3.46 -5.17 -8.75
N ILE A 67 -4.73 -4.97 -8.40
CA ILE A 67 -5.19 -3.77 -7.67
C ILE A 67 -4.57 -3.73 -6.26
N ALA A 68 -4.46 -4.89 -5.60
CA ALA A 68 -3.85 -5.02 -4.29
C ALA A 68 -2.33 -4.82 -4.33
N GLU A 69 -1.61 -5.42 -5.30
CA GLU A 69 -0.17 -5.21 -5.51
C GLU A 69 0.19 -3.74 -5.71
N GLU A 70 -0.62 -3.02 -6.50
CA GLU A 70 -0.43 -1.59 -6.76
C GLU A 70 -0.96 -0.69 -5.65
N ARG A 71 -1.55 -1.23 -4.59
CA ARG A 71 -2.14 -0.47 -3.46
C ARG A 71 -3.10 0.63 -3.93
N ILE A 72 -3.91 0.34 -4.96
CA ILE A 72 -4.80 1.34 -5.57
C ILE A 72 -5.96 1.66 -4.63
N ALA A 73 -6.72 0.64 -4.22
CA ALA A 73 -7.92 0.75 -3.40
C ALA A 73 -8.25 -0.59 -2.72
N PRO A 74 -9.07 -0.60 -1.66
CA PRO A 74 -9.61 -1.82 -1.09
C PRO A 74 -10.50 -2.54 -2.10
N VAL A 75 -10.43 -3.88 -2.11
CA VAL A 75 -11.21 -4.73 -2.99
C VAL A 75 -12.25 -5.50 -2.20
N LEU A 76 -13.52 -5.39 -2.61
CA LEU A 76 -14.64 -6.22 -2.18
C LEU A 76 -15.00 -7.19 -3.32
N MET A 77 -14.94 -8.49 -3.05
CA MET A 77 -15.29 -9.51 -4.04
C MET A 77 -16.77 -9.90 -3.96
N LEU A 78 -17.43 -10.01 -5.11
CA LEU A 78 -18.74 -10.63 -5.23
C LEU A 78 -18.57 -12.08 -5.69
N THR A 79 -19.29 -13.01 -5.08
CA THR A 79 -19.21 -14.43 -5.44
C THR A 79 -20.58 -15.09 -5.41
N ALA A 80 -20.87 -15.94 -6.42
CA ALA A 80 -22.11 -16.70 -6.47
C ALA A 80 -22.14 -17.90 -5.51
N PHE A 81 -20.98 -18.29 -4.94
CA PHE A 81 -20.86 -19.46 -4.09
C PHE A 81 -19.94 -19.22 -2.91
N SER A 82 -20.34 -19.77 -1.76
CA SER A 82 -19.51 -19.89 -0.56
C SER A 82 -18.47 -21.03 -0.69
N GLN A 83 -17.97 -21.31 -1.88
CA GLN A 83 -16.92 -22.31 -2.06
C GLN A 83 -15.65 -21.83 -1.35
N ARG A 84 -15.24 -22.58 -0.36
CA ARG A 84 -14.09 -22.24 0.49
C ARG A 84 -12.84 -21.91 -0.30
N ASP A 85 -12.60 -22.68 -1.37
CA ASP A 85 -11.45 -22.51 -2.25
C ASP A 85 -11.41 -21.13 -2.95
N LEU A 86 -12.58 -20.62 -3.37
CA LEU A 86 -12.67 -19.30 -4.01
C LEU A 86 -12.47 -18.17 -2.99
N VAL A 87 -12.99 -18.33 -1.78
CA VAL A 87 -12.79 -17.37 -0.69
C VAL A 87 -11.32 -17.32 -0.28
N GLU A 88 -10.65 -18.48 -0.18
CA GLU A 88 -9.22 -18.56 0.13
C GLU A 88 -8.38 -17.90 -0.98
N ARG A 89 -8.66 -18.19 -2.25
CA ARG A 89 -7.99 -17.54 -3.39
C ARG A 89 -8.22 -16.03 -3.44
N ALA A 90 -9.45 -15.56 -3.20
CA ALA A 90 -9.76 -14.13 -3.17
C ALA A 90 -9.00 -13.41 -2.03
N ARG A 91 -8.92 -14.04 -0.85
CA ARG A 91 -8.11 -13.54 0.27
C ARG A 91 -6.63 -13.45 -0.10
N ASP A 92 -6.08 -14.52 -0.70
CA ASP A 92 -4.66 -14.59 -1.07
C ASP A 92 -4.32 -13.59 -2.19
N ALA A 93 -5.30 -13.25 -3.04
CA ALA A 93 -5.23 -12.16 -4.02
C ALA A 93 -5.39 -10.76 -3.41
N GLY A 94 -5.50 -10.63 -2.09
CA GLY A 94 -5.56 -9.35 -1.38
C GLY A 94 -6.95 -8.73 -1.28
N ALA A 95 -8.03 -9.49 -1.52
CA ALA A 95 -9.38 -9.00 -1.26
C ALA A 95 -9.59 -8.75 0.24
N MET A 96 -10.15 -7.59 0.57
CA MET A 96 -10.36 -7.14 1.95
C MET A 96 -11.67 -7.67 2.54
N ALA A 97 -12.68 -7.90 1.70
CA ALA A 97 -13.95 -8.53 2.08
C ALA A 97 -14.55 -9.26 0.87
N TYR A 98 -15.56 -10.07 1.13
CA TYR A 98 -16.37 -10.73 0.09
C TYR A 98 -17.84 -10.67 0.45
N LEU A 99 -18.70 -10.75 -0.57
CA LEU A 99 -20.14 -10.74 -0.46
C LEU A 99 -20.72 -11.86 -1.34
N VAL A 100 -21.57 -12.70 -0.76
CA VAL A 100 -22.16 -13.86 -1.45
C VAL A 100 -23.48 -13.46 -2.11
N LYS A 101 -23.63 -13.78 -3.39
CA LYS A 101 -24.87 -13.59 -4.16
C LYS A 101 -25.88 -14.71 -3.82
N PRO A 102 -27.18 -14.40 -3.66
CA PRO A 102 -27.79 -13.08 -3.71
C PRO A 102 -27.55 -12.32 -2.41
N PHE A 103 -27.32 -11.02 -2.50
CA PHE A 103 -27.10 -10.15 -1.36
C PHE A 103 -28.18 -9.06 -1.27
N SER A 104 -28.35 -8.52 -0.10
CA SER A 104 -29.26 -7.40 0.18
C SER A 104 -28.45 -6.15 0.52
N LYS A 105 -29.12 -5.01 0.54
CA LYS A 105 -28.55 -3.73 0.97
C LYS A 105 -27.94 -3.80 2.36
N SER A 106 -28.57 -4.52 3.28
CA SER A 106 -28.05 -4.74 4.65
C SER A 106 -26.73 -5.53 4.71
N ASP A 107 -26.38 -6.26 3.65
CA ASP A 107 -25.14 -7.01 3.56
C ASP A 107 -24.02 -6.17 2.92
N VAL A 108 -24.38 -5.31 1.96
CA VAL A 108 -23.43 -4.51 1.17
C VAL A 108 -22.68 -3.50 2.04
N VAL A 109 -23.39 -2.70 2.84
CA VAL A 109 -22.79 -1.61 3.62
C VAL A 109 -21.77 -2.13 4.63
N PRO A 110 -22.06 -3.14 5.48
CA PRO A 110 -21.06 -3.68 6.40
C PRO A 110 -19.85 -4.30 5.69
N ALA A 111 -20.06 -4.93 4.53
CA ALA A 111 -18.95 -5.50 3.76
C ALA A 111 -18.02 -4.40 3.20
N ILE A 112 -18.57 -3.28 2.75
CA ILE A 112 -17.80 -2.11 2.32
C ILE A 112 -17.01 -1.52 3.48
N GLU A 113 -17.66 -1.27 4.61
CA GLU A 113 -17.01 -0.72 5.81
C GLU A 113 -15.85 -1.61 6.26
N MET A 114 -16.04 -2.93 6.26
CA MET A 114 -15.01 -3.90 6.59
C MET A 114 -13.83 -3.84 5.59
N ALA A 115 -14.12 -3.78 4.30
CA ALA A 115 -13.07 -3.71 3.28
C ALA A 115 -12.21 -2.45 3.43
N VAL A 116 -12.85 -1.30 3.65
CA VAL A 116 -12.17 -0.01 3.81
C VAL A 116 -11.36 0.04 5.11
N SER A 117 -11.93 -0.44 6.23
CA SER A 117 -11.23 -0.49 7.51
C SER A 117 -9.96 -1.34 7.42
N ARG A 118 -10.06 -2.55 6.89
CA ARG A 118 -8.90 -3.45 6.73
C ARG A 118 -7.80 -2.87 5.84
N PHE A 119 -8.19 -2.21 4.76
CA PHE A 119 -7.21 -1.56 3.88
C PHE A 119 -6.51 -0.39 4.56
N THR A 120 -7.24 0.39 5.35
CA THR A 120 -6.68 1.50 6.13
C THR A 120 -5.68 0.98 7.17
N GLU A 121 -6.07 -0.04 7.94
CA GLU A 121 -5.20 -0.69 8.92
C GLU A 121 -3.91 -1.25 8.28
N LEU A 122 -4.04 -1.90 7.12
CA LEU A 122 -2.89 -2.42 6.38
C LEU A 122 -1.93 -1.30 5.95
N LYS A 123 -2.48 -0.20 5.42
CA LYS A 123 -1.68 0.98 5.04
C LYS A 123 -0.95 1.62 6.22
N GLU A 124 -1.62 1.73 7.36
CA GLU A 124 -1.01 2.26 8.57
C GLU A 124 0.16 1.39 9.05
N LEU A 125 -0.03 0.05 9.06
CA LEU A 125 1.03 -0.90 9.39
C LEU A 125 2.21 -0.85 8.42
N GLU A 126 1.95 -0.75 7.11
CA GLU A 126 3.00 -0.63 6.09
C GLU A 126 3.83 0.66 6.29
N ASN A 127 3.16 1.78 6.61
CA ASN A 127 3.83 3.04 6.89
C ASN A 127 4.68 2.97 8.17
N GLU A 128 4.17 2.32 9.22
CA GLU A 128 4.92 2.11 10.46
C GLU A 128 6.17 1.25 10.23
N VAL A 129 6.04 0.16 9.49
CA VAL A 129 7.17 -0.71 9.13
C VAL A 129 8.21 0.06 8.31
N ALA A 130 7.79 0.87 7.33
CA ALA A 130 8.68 1.69 6.52
C ALA A 130 9.45 2.72 7.39
N ASP A 131 8.77 3.40 8.33
CA ASP A 131 9.39 4.36 9.24
C ASP A 131 10.41 3.68 10.18
N LEU A 132 10.04 2.53 10.75
CA LEU A 132 10.95 1.75 11.59
C LEU A 132 12.19 1.26 10.82
N THR A 133 12.01 0.82 9.59
CA THR A 133 13.11 0.39 8.72
C THR A 133 14.05 1.56 8.43
N LEU A 134 13.52 2.72 8.07
CA LEU A 134 14.30 3.93 7.82
C LEU A 134 15.09 4.37 9.06
N ARG A 135 14.48 4.31 10.24
CA ARG A 135 15.16 4.63 11.52
C ARG A 135 16.32 3.68 11.80
N LEU A 136 16.14 2.37 11.55
CA LEU A 136 17.20 1.37 11.71
C LEU A 136 18.36 1.61 10.73
N GLU A 137 18.08 1.89 9.47
CA GLU A 137 19.09 2.20 8.47
C GLU A 137 19.85 3.48 8.83
N THR A 138 19.14 4.53 9.19
CA THR A 138 19.76 5.78 9.67
C THR A 138 20.69 5.53 10.86
N ARG A 139 20.25 4.74 11.84
CA ARG A 139 21.07 4.40 13.00
C ARG A 139 22.35 3.66 12.60
N LYS A 140 22.27 2.66 11.71
CA LYS A 140 23.45 1.95 11.21
C LYS A 140 24.45 2.88 10.52
N LEU A 141 23.96 3.79 9.68
CA LEU A 141 24.80 4.79 9.01
C LEU A 141 25.48 5.74 9.99
N VAL A 142 24.71 6.26 10.97
CA VAL A 142 25.26 7.12 12.03
C VAL A 142 26.30 6.40 12.87
N ASP A 143 26.07 5.14 13.25
CA ASP A 143 27.04 4.34 14.01
C ASP A 143 28.33 4.08 13.20
N ARG A 144 28.21 3.80 11.91
CA ARG A 144 29.38 3.66 11.01
C ARG A 144 30.15 4.98 10.88
N ALA A 145 29.44 6.09 10.68
CA ALA A 145 30.06 7.43 10.62
C ALA A 145 30.77 7.80 11.93
N LYS A 146 30.15 7.51 13.10
CA LYS A 146 30.80 7.68 14.41
C LYS A 146 32.12 6.89 14.49
N SER A 147 32.11 5.62 14.10
CA SER A 147 33.32 4.79 14.09
C SER A 147 34.42 5.40 13.22
N ILE A 148 34.10 5.94 12.06
CA ILE A 148 35.06 6.63 11.19
C ILE A 148 35.62 7.88 11.87
N LEU A 149 34.75 8.72 12.46
CA LEU A 149 35.17 9.92 13.16
C LEU A 149 36.04 9.61 14.38
N GLN A 150 35.80 8.51 15.07
CA GLN A 150 36.65 8.03 16.17
C GLN A 150 38.02 7.57 15.66
N THR A 151 38.08 6.77 14.62
CA THR A 151 39.34 6.17 14.13
C THR A 151 40.21 7.16 13.35
N GLU A 152 39.61 8.00 12.51
CA GLU A 152 40.36 8.89 11.64
C GLU A 152 40.64 10.27 12.27
N TYR A 153 39.73 10.74 13.16
CA TYR A 153 39.83 12.08 13.75
C TYR A 153 40.04 12.07 15.28
N GLY A 154 40.14 10.88 15.89
CA GLY A 154 40.42 10.75 17.33
C GLY A 154 39.28 11.24 18.26
N LEU A 155 38.07 11.38 17.74
CA LEU A 155 36.95 11.85 18.54
C LEU A 155 36.46 10.74 19.50
N THR A 156 35.98 11.13 20.68
CA THR A 156 35.23 10.21 21.53
C THR A 156 33.85 9.96 20.95
N GLU A 157 33.21 8.82 21.28
CA GLU A 157 31.87 8.52 20.79
C GLU A 157 30.84 9.65 21.01
N PRO A 158 30.74 10.25 22.21
CA PRO A 158 29.84 11.39 22.43
C PRO A 158 30.22 12.62 21.61
N ALA A 159 31.49 12.84 21.32
CA ALA A 159 31.95 13.96 20.50
C ALA A 159 31.62 13.73 19.02
N ALA A 160 31.79 12.52 18.50
CA ALA A 160 31.44 12.12 17.14
C ALA A 160 29.92 12.29 16.90
N PHE A 161 29.09 11.82 17.84
CA PHE A 161 27.65 11.99 17.74
C PHE A 161 27.24 13.48 17.73
N ARG A 162 27.78 14.28 18.64
CA ARG A 162 27.50 15.74 18.68
C ARG A 162 27.97 16.44 17.43
N TRP A 163 29.08 16.02 16.84
CA TRP A 163 29.57 16.59 15.58
C TRP A 163 28.59 16.32 14.42
N ILE A 164 28.09 15.07 14.29
CA ILE A 164 27.07 14.73 13.29
C ILE A 164 25.80 15.55 13.50
N GLN A 165 25.31 15.63 14.73
CA GLN A 165 24.10 16.38 15.08
C GLN A 165 24.25 17.88 14.78
N LYS A 166 25.36 18.49 15.18
CA LYS A 166 25.63 19.90 14.92
C LYS A 166 25.74 20.19 13.43
N THR A 167 26.46 19.35 12.69
CA THR A 167 26.62 19.49 11.23
C THR A 167 25.27 19.36 10.51
N SER A 168 24.41 18.46 10.97
CA SER A 168 23.03 18.31 10.49
C SER A 168 22.24 19.62 10.63
N MET A 169 22.31 20.26 11.80
CA MET A 169 21.62 21.53 12.05
C MET A 169 22.23 22.70 11.26
N ASP A 170 23.56 22.83 11.27
CA ASP A 170 24.27 23.92 10.62
C ASP A 170 24.09 23.92 9.09
N ARG A 171 24.05 22.73 8.49
CA ARG A 171 23.91 22.53 7.04
C ARG A 171 22.48 22.28 6.58
N ARG A 172 21.50 22.20 7.50
CA ARG A 172 20.10 21.83 7.22
C ARG A 172 19.97 20.51 6.46
N MET A 173 20.78 19.53 6.82
CA MET A 173 20.77 18.16 6.29
C MET A 173 20.21 17.21 7.33
N SER A 174 19.71 16.03 6.90
CA SER A 174 19.37 14.98 7.85
C SER A 174 20.64 14.35 8.46
N MET A 175 20.54 13.73 9.64
CA MET A 175 21.66 12.99 10.24
C MET A 175 22.13 11.84 9.33
N GLN A 176 21.22 11.25 8.57
CA GLN A 176 21.55 10.24 7.56
C GLN A 176 22.45 10.81 6.47
N GLN A 177 22.08 11.94 5.87
CA GLN A 177 22.87 12.61 4.82
C GLN A 177 24.27 13.02 5.32
N VAL A 178 24.37 13.48 6.55
CA VAL A 178 25.68 13.80 7.16
C VAL A 178 26.50 12.53 7.35
N ALA A 179 25.89 11.43 7.82
CA ALA A 179 26.57 10.16 8.00
C ALA A 179 27.06 9.56 6.68
N GLU A 180 26.21 9.61 5.65
CA GLU A 180 26.57 9.17 4.29
C GLU A 180 27.76 9.97 3.73
N ALA A 181 27.78 11.29 3.91
CA ALA A 181 28.88 12.13 3.48
C ALA A 181 30.20 11.79 4.19
N VAL A 182 30.16 11.51 5.50
CA VAL A 182 31.34 11.07 6.26
C VAL A 182 31.87 9.73 5.76
N ILE A 183 30.96 8.79 5.48
CA ILE A 183 31.32 7.45 4.99
C ILE A 183 31.93 7.57 3.59
N GLN A 184 31.32 8.34 2.69
CA GLN A 184 31.81 8.55 1.34
C GLN A 184 33.22 9.19 1.33
N ASP A 185 33.46 10.25 2.12
CA ASP A 185 34.76 10.89 2.23
C ASP A 185 35.86 9.91 2.71
N ALA A 186 35.54 9.03 3.67
CA ALA A 186 36.45 8.02 4.15
C ALA A 186 36.76 6.95 3.10
N ASP A 187 35.76 6.50 2.36
CA ASP A 187 35.91 5.49 1.31
C ASP A 187 36.74 6.06 0.13
N GLU A 188 36.52 7.33 -0.27
CA GLU A 188 37.35 8.02 -1.28
C GLU A 188 38.81 8.18 -0.84
N LYS A 189 39.07 8.55 0.41
CA LYS A 189 40.43 8.62 0.97
C LYS A 189 41.15 7.28 1.01
N LYS A 190 40.45 6.19 1.24
CA LYS A 190 41.04 4.84 1.18
C LYS A 190 41.37 4.44 -0.25
N ALA A 191 40.50 4.73 -1.20
CA ALA A 191 40.75 4.44 -2.62
C ALA A 191 41.93 5.24 -3.20
N ALA A 192 42.17 6.49 -2.70
CA ALA A 192 43.29 7.30 -3.11
C ALA A 192 44.67 6.88 -2.51
N LYS A 193 44.68 6.00 -1.50
CA LYS A 193 45.89 5.55 -0.81
C LYS A 193 46.34 4.10 -1.19
N GLY A 194 45.55 3.39 -1.97
CA GLY A 194 45.84 2.04 -2.46
C GLY A 194 46.22 2.05 -3.93
#